data_fd42352023b3056e9e342a6732c862fc
#
_entry.id   fd42352023b3056e9e342a6732c862fc
#
_cell.length_a   1.000
_cell.length_b   1.000
_cell.length_c   1.000
_cell.angle_alpha   90.00
_cell.angle_beta   90.00
_cell.angle_gamma   90.00
#
_symmetry.space_group_name_H-M   'P 1'
#
loop_
_entity.id
_entity.type
_entity.pdbx_description
1 polymer ?
#
loop_
_entity_poly.entity_id
_entity_poly.type
_entity_poly.pdbx_seq_one_letter_code
_entity_poly.pdbx_strand_id
1 'polypeptide(L)'
;KSLKWTEENPENRQLHIQKYVQKNSAQTKYWKPYNIPTESELEWIEKFGRLENFNEKNGKLSKRLTIDIAPLKESNLVIIHHHYLHRSRTMSQLSYWIHIDGIPVGVLLYSLPRVNVPIDGIEPMKLLELARLWIHPSVQNLTYEDRNEKSHSLPVASCAMGKSLRRIKKDWEEKYPTLPEVDAIVSWSDDVRHKGTIYKSSNFKETGKSGGNLHGTGTKRKDGGHYKLNKDFRHIKTRFLYNLIPTGTIRTKSDICT
;
A
#
# COMPACT_ATOMS: atom_id res chain seq x y z
N LYS A 1 18.93 5.27 9.69
CA LYS A 1 19.78 6.49 9.49
C LYS A 1 19.18 7.51 8.52
N SER A 2 18.31 7.13 7.56
CA SER A 2 17.75 8.08 6.57
C SER A 2 16.60 8.95 7.08
N LEU A 3 15.82 8.48 8.04
CA LEU A 3 14.66 9.22 8.58
C LEU A 3 15.07 10.41 9.46
N LYS A 4 16.08 10.27 10.31
CA LYS A 4 16.60 11.37 11.14
C LYS A 4 17.12 12.55 10.30
N TRP A 5 17.72 12.26 9.15
CA TRP A 5 18.34 13.29 8.32
C TRP A 5 17.33 14.20 7.60
N THR A 6 16.12 13.69 7.31
CA THR A 6 15.04 14.46 6.67
C THR A 6 14.25 15.31 7.64
N GLU A 7 14.22 14.96 8.92
CA GLU A 7 13.54 15.75 9.96
C GLU A 7 14.35 16.97 10.40
N GLU A 8 15.69 16.90 10.29
CA GLU A 8 16.59 17.95 10.77
C GLU A 8 16.89 19.07 9.73
N ASN A 9 16.48 18.90 8.44
CA ASN A 9 16.78 19.88 7.39
C ASN A 9 15.70 19.96 6.30
N PRO A 10 14.67 20.81 6.48
CA PRO A 10 13.58 20.97 5.50
C PRO A 10 14.05 21.47 4.12
N GLU A 11 15.09 22.30 4.04
CA GLU A 11 15.63 22.78 2.77
C GLU A 11 16.31 21.67 1.95
N ASN A 12 17.02 20.76 2.60
CA ASN A 12 17.61 19.58 1.95
C ASN A 12 16.56 18.61 1.47
N ARG A 13 15.38 18.61 2.08
CA ARG A 13 14.23 17.79 1.69
C ARG A 13 13.65 18.27 0.36
N GLN A 14 13.43 19.57 0.19
CA GLN A 14 12.99 20.14 -1.09
C GLN A 14 14.00 19.87 -2.21
N LEU A 15 15.29 20.05 -1.92
CA LEU A 15 16.36 19.77 -2.88
C LEU A 15 16.42 18.27 -3.25
N HIS A 16 16.16 17.38 -2.30
CA HIS A 16 16.11 15.93 -2.55
C HIS A 16 14.89 15.55 -3.39
N ILE A 17 13.74 16.14 -3.15
CA ILE A 17 12.53 15.97 -3.96
C ILE A 17 12.76 16.52 -5.37
N GLN A 18 13.32 17.70 -5.52
CA GLN A 18 13.66 18.29 -6.82
C GLN A 18 14.66 17.43 -7.60
N LYS A 19 15.74 16.98 -6.96
CA LYS A 19 16.72 16.07 -7.58
C LYS A 19 16.10 14.73 -7.95
N TYR A 20 15.18 14.20 -7.14
CA TYR A 20 14.47 12.97 -7.42
C TYR A 20 13.51 13.13 -8.61
N VAL A 21 12.76 14.22 -8.65
CA VAL A 21 11.86 14.58 -9.77
C VAL A 21 12.66 14.81 -11.04
N GLN A 22 13.75 15.55 -11.01
CA GLN A 22 14.64 15.75 -12.16
C GLN A 22 15.27 14.45 -12.66
N LYS A 23 15.79 13.62 -11.77
CA LYS A 23 16.39 12.33 -12.12
C LYS A 23 15.38 11.37 -12.74
N ASN A 24 14.14 11.40 -12.29
CA ASN A 24 13.11 10.52 -12.83
C ASN A 24 12.41 11.11 -14.06
N SER A 25 12.33 12.42 -14.22
CA SER A 25 11.82 13.06 -15.43
C SER A 25 12.76 12.86 -16.63
N ALA A 26 14.06 12.87 -16.40
CA ALA A 26 15.04 12.58 -17.46
C ALA A 26 15.05 11.11 -17.92
N GLN A 27 14.55 10.17 -17.11
CA GLN A 27 14.54 8.74 -17.43
C GLN A 27 13.27 8.26 -18.13
N THR A 28 12.22 9.08 -18.24
CA THR A 28 10.93 8.64 -18.76
C THR A 28 10.32 9.67 -19.71
N LYS A 29 10.63 9.54 -20.99
CA LYS A 29 9.97 10.24 -22.10
C LYS A 29 8.44 10.01 -22.16
N TYR A 30 7.88 9.16 -21.27
CA TYR A 30 6.48 8.72 -21.21
C TYR A 30 5.74 9.07 -19.91
N TRP A 31 6.43 9.66 -18.94
CA TRP A 31 5.80 10.06 -17.69
C TRP A 31 5.58 11.56 -17.73
N LYS A 32 4.30 11.96 -17.75
CA LYS A 32 3.97 13.36 -17.44
C LYS A 32 4.69 13.72 -16.14
N PRO A 33 5.40 14.84 -16.08
CA PRO A 33 6.00 15.27 -14.82
C PRO A 33 4.88 15.26 -13.78
N TYR A 34 5.07 14.54 -12.68
CA TYR A 34 4.18 14.68 -11.54
C TYR A 34 4.12 16.17 -11.24
N ASN A 35 2.92 16.70 -11.11
CA ASN A 35 2.76 18.06 -10.65
C ASN A 35 3.58 18.18 -9.36
N ILE A 36 4.54 19.07 -9.36
CA ILE A 36 5.26 19.43 -8.15
C ILE A 36 4.16 19.81 -7.16
N PRO A 37 4.11 19.22 -5.95
CA PRO A 37 3.08 19.56 -4.99
C PRO A 37 3.10 21.06 -4.76
N THR A 38 1.94 21.67 -4.73
CA THR A 38 1.81 23.08 -4.31
C THR A 38 2.23 23.20 -2.85
N GLU A 39 2.57 24.40 -2.40
CA GLU A 39 2.96 24.65 -1.03
C GLU A 39 1.87 24.19 -0.03
N SER A 40 0.60 24.44 -0.34
CA SER A 40 -0.53 23.95 0.45
C SER A 40 -0.67 22.42 0.47
N GLU A 41 -0.36 21.74 -0.64
CA GLU A 41 -0.34 20.28 -0.68
C GLU A 41 0.82 19.71 0.16
N LEU A 42 1.98 20.36 0.17
CA LEU A 42 3.11 19.98 1.02
C LEU A 42 2.79 20.17 2.49
N GLU A 43 2.21 21.31 2.86
CA GLU A 43 1.79 21.58 4.23
C GLU A 43 0.76 20.56 4.73
N TRP A 44 -0.20 20.21 3.89
CA TRP A 44 -1.19 19.19 4.19
C TRP A 44 -0.53 17.81 4.40
N ILE A 45 0.40 17.41 3.51
CA ILE A 45 1.12 16.13 3.61
C ILE A 45 1.98 16.08 4.87
N GLU A 46 2.59 17.17 5.28
CA GLU A 46 3.41 17.23 6.49
C GLU A 46 2.59 17.11 7.78
N LYS A 47 1.38 17.63 7.76
CA LYS A 47 0.42 17.49 8.87
C LYS A 47 -0.26 16.13 8.91
N PHE A 48 -0.17 15.37 7.82
CA PHE A 48 -0.85 14.08 7.71
C PHE A 48 -0.29 13.08 8.72
N GLY A 49 -1.17 12.57 9.57
CA GLY A 49 -0.92 11.37 10.36
C GLY A 49 -0.18 11.53 11.67
N ARG A 50 0.03 12.75 12.18
CA ARG A 50 0.59 12.92 13.52
C ARG A 50 -0.43 12.54 14.58
N LEU A 51 -0.33 11.32 15.09
CA LEU A 51 -1.03 10.89 16.30
C LEU A 51 -0.06 11.09 17.49
N GLU A 52 -0.30 12.12 18.29
CA GLU A 52 0.60 12.45 19.40
C GLU A 52 0.45 11.50 20.58
N ASN A 53 -0.76 10.97 20.82
CA ASN A 53 -1.04 10.06 21.92
C ASN A 53 -2.09 9.03 21.55
N PHE A 54 -1.76 7.75 21.66
CA PHE A 54 -2.72 6.66 21.59
C PHE A 54 -2.82 6.01 22.96
N ASN A 55 -4.00 6.09 23.59
CA ASN A 55 -4.26 5.41 24.86
C ASN A 55 -5.32 4.33 24.65
N GLU A 56 -4.95 3.06 24.84
CA GLU A 56 -5.88 1.92 24.73
C GLU A 56 -6.96 1.89 25.79
N LYS A 57 -6.79 2.62 26.92
CA LYS A 57 -7.85 2.76 27.93
C LYS A 57 -9.15 3.30 27.34
N ASN A 58 -9.06 4.03 26.21
CA ASN A 58 -10.21 4.60 25.51
C ASN A 58 -10.91 3.62 24.54
N GLY A 59 -10.51 2.36 24.49
CA GLY A 59 -11.17 1.32 23.71
C GLY A 59 -10.28 0.58 22.71
N LYS A 60 -10.77 -0.56 22.24
CA LYS A 60 -10.05 -1.43 21.32
C LYS A 60 -9.78 -0.73 19.99
N LEU A 61 -8.59 -0.92 19.42
CA LEU A 61 -8.20 -0.39 18.11
C LEU A 61 -9.25 -0.67 17.03
N SER A 62 -9.81 -1.88 17.00
CA SER A 62 -10.81 -2.26 16.00
C SER A 62 -12.09 -1.42 15.99
N LYS A 63 -12.42 -0.76 17.10
CA LYS A 63 -13.55 0.19 17.20
C LYS A 63 -13.16 1.62 16.83
N ARG A 64 -11.91 1.99 17.10
CA ARG A 64 -11.38 3.35 16.92
C ARG A 64 -10.78 3.58 15.53
N LEU A 65 -10.30 2.50 14.88
CA LEU A 65 -9.79 2.57 13.52
C LEU A 65 -10.96 2.52 12.54
N THR A 66 -11.04 3.49 11.65
CA THR A 66 -11.97 3.51 10.51
C THR A 66 -11.21 3.59 9.19
N ILE A 67 -11.89 3.24 8.10
CA ILE A 67 -11.39 3.44 6.75
C ILE A 67 -12.46 4.10 5.90
N ASP A 68 -12.06 5.06 5.08
CA ASP A 68 -12.94 5.80 4.19
C ASP A 68 -12.33 5.88 2.80
N ILE A 69 -13.17 5.97 1.76
CA ILE A 69 -12.70 6.16 0.39
C ILE A 69 -11.87 7.43 0.33
N ALA A 70 -10.66 7.31 -0.21
CA ALA A 70 -9.74 8.41 -0.37
C ALA A 70 -9.66 8.85 -1.84
N PRO A 71 -9.52 10.16 -2.13
CA PRO A 71 -9.22 10.63 -3.47
C PRO A 71 -7.87 10.06 -3.95
N LEU A 72 -7.86 9.50 -5.16
CA LEU A 72 -6.65 8.85 -5.71
C LEU A 72 -5.47 9.82 -5.86
N LYS A 73 -5.75 11.09 -6.20
CA LYS A 73 -4.70 12.12 -6.33
C LYS A 73 -3.98 12.31 -4.99
N GLU A 74 -4.72 12.55 -3.93
CA GLU A 74 -4.20 12.79 -2.58
C GLU A 74 -3.49 11.55 -2.02
N SER A 75 -4.10 10.37 -2.19
CA SER A 75 -3.49 9.09 -1.80
C SER A 75 -2.14 8.87 -2.47
N ASN A 76 -2.03 9.19 -3.77
CA ASN A 76 -0.79 9.09 -4.50
C ASN A 76 0.25 10.10 -4.01
N LEU A 77 -0.14 11.32 -3.62
CA LEU A 77 0.77 12.31 -3.02
C LEU A 77 1.37 11.77 -1.73
N VAL A 78 0.56 11.21 -0.83
CA VAL A 78 1.04 10.58 0.41
C VAL A 78 2.03 9.44 0.11
N ILE A 79 1.70 8.57 -0.84
CA ILE A 79 2.57 7.46 -1.24
C ILE A 79 3.90 7.95 -1.84
N ILE A 80 3.86 8.95 -2.72
CA ILE A 80 5.08 9.51 -3.32
C ILE A 80 5.97 10.11 -2.24
N HIS A 81 5.37 10.79 -1.27
CA HIS A 81 6.10 11.53 -0.27
C HIS A 81 6.67 10.65 0.84
N HIS A 82 5.88 9.71 1.32
CA HIS A 82 6.17 8.96 2.54
C HIS A 82 6.52 7.48 2.34
N HIS A 83 5.99 6.84 1.29
CA HIS A 83 6.26 5.42 1.09
C HIS A 83 7.68 5.19 0.57
N TYR A 84 8.38 4.17 1.06
CA TYR A 84 9.79 3.87 0.72
C TYR A 84 10.09 3.74 -0.79
N LEU A 85 9.10 3.43 -1.61
CA LEU A 85 9.26 3.39 -3.07
C LEU A 85 9.17 4.77 -3.72
N HIS A 86 8.65 5.78 -3.04
CA HIS A 86 8.45 7.14 -3.56
C HIS A 86 7.83 7.19 -4.96
N ARG A 87 6.91 6.29 -5.25
CA ARG A 87 6.27 6.15 -6.57
C ARG A 87 4.79 5.92 -6.42
N SER A 88 4.01 6.71 -7.15
CA SER A 88 2.58 6.44 -7.32
C SER A 88 2.35 5.14 -8.09
N ARG A 89 1.12 4.71 -8.10
CA ARG A 89 0.64 3.61 -8.92
C ARG A 89 -0.29 4.16 -9.99
N THR A 90 0.14 4.14 -11.24
CA THR A 90 -0.60 4.74 -12.38
C THR A 90 -1.95 4.09 -12.65
N MET A 91 -2.11 2.82 -12.30
CA MET A 91 -3.37 2.06 -12.49
C MET A 91 -4.12 1.88 -11.17
N SER A 92 -4.04 2.86 -10.27
CA SER A 92 -4.80 2.86 -9.02
C SER A 92 -6.28 2.97 -9.30
N GLN A 93 -7.08 2.14 -8.64
CA GLN A 93 -8.52 2.06 -8.84
C GLN A 93 -9.29 2.50 -7.59
N LEU A 94 -8.90 2.01 -6.44
CA LEU A 94 -9.49 2.34 -5.15
C LEU A 94 -8.39 2.71 -4.17
N SER A 95 -8.67 3.66 -3.31
CA SER A 95 -7.82 3.98 -2.16
C SER A 95 -8.65 4.29 -0.93
N TYR A 96 -8.07 4.04 0.23
CA TYR A 96 -8.71 4.28 1.50
C TYR A 96 -7.78 5.04 2.43
N TRP A 97 -8.30 6.07 3.06
CA TRP A 97 -7.70 6.63 4.25
C TRP A 97 -7.86 5.67 5.42
N ILE A 98 -6.83 5.57 6.24
CA ILE A 98 -6.88 4.89 7.52
C ILE A 98 -6.93 5.97 8.59
N HIS A 99 -7.99 5.99 9.38
CA HIS A 99 -8.13 6.91 10.49
C HIS A 99 -8.08 6.17 11.83
N ILE A 100 -7.52 6.82 12.84
CA ILE A 100 -7.66 6.44 14.24
C ILE A 100 -8.22 7.67 14.97
N ASP A 101 -9.39 7.51 15.61
CA ASP A 101 -10.10 8.61 16.28
C ASP A 101 -10.32 9.83 15.37
N GLY A 102 -10.59 9.59 14.09
CA GLY A 102 -10.78 10.64 13.09
C GLY A 102 -9.50 11.24 12.50
N ILE A 103 -8.32 10.91 13.05
CA ILE A 103 -7.04 11.40 12.55
C ILE A 103 -6.57 10.48 11.43
N PRO A 104 -6.27 10.97 10.21
CA PRO A 104 -5.77 10.15 9.12
C PRO A 104 -4.32 9.71 9.42
N VAL A 105 -4.10 8.41 9.54
CA VAL A 105 -2.80 7.83 9.94
C VAL A 105 -2.17 6.96 8.88
N GLY A 106 -2.82 6.79 7.75
CA GLY A 106 -2.27 5.95 6.68
C GLY A 106 -3.16 5.86 5.45
N VAL A 107 -2.69 5.11 4.46
CA VAL A 107 -3.38 4.90 3.20
C VAL A 107 -3.22 3.47 2.70
N LEU A 108 -4.30 2.89 2.20
CA LEU A 108 -4.34 1.67 1.40
C LEU A 108 -4.64 2.04 -0.05
N LEU A 109 -3.92 1.45 -1.00
CA LEU A 109 -4.10 1.74 -2.41
C LEU A 109 -4.14 0.45 -3.22
N TYR A 110 -5.27 0.26 -3.89
CA TYR A 110 -5.55 -0.89 -4.75
C TYR A 110 -5.46 -0.50 -6.22
N SER A 111 -4.89 -1.37 -7.03
CA SER A 111 -4.71 -1.19 -8.47
C SER A 111 -5.08 -2.45 -9.23
N LEU A 112 -5.22 -2.35 -10.54
CA LEU A 112 -5.21 -3.55 -11.38
C LEU A 112 -3.85 -4.24 -11.29
N PRO A 113 -3.79 -5.58 -11.38
CA PRO A 113 -2.53 -6.33 -11.40
C PRO A 113 -1.63 -5.89 -12.55
N ARG A 114 -0.32 -5.95 -12.34
CA ARG A 114 0.65 -5.62 -13.41
C ARG A 114 0.72 -6.68 -14.50
N VAL A 115 0.44 -7.90 -14.14
CA VAL A 115 0.51 -9.04 -15.05
C VAL A 115 -0.89 -9.38 -15.55
N ASN A 116 -1.02 -9.44 -16.87
CA ASN A 116 -2.28 -9.79 -17.52
C ASN A 116 -2.34 -11.29 -17.77
N VAL A 117 -2.13 -12.07 -16.72
CA VAL A 117 -2.26 -13.54 -16.73
C VAL A 117 -3.07 -13.98 -15.52
N PRO A 118 -3.84 -15.06 -15.62
CA PRO A 118 -4.56 -15.61 -14.48
C PRO A 118 -3.62 -15.93 -13.31
N ILE A 119 -4.09 -15.68 -12.10
CA ILE A 119 -3.40 -16.05 -10.85
C ILE A 119 -4.26 -17.05 -10.12
N ASP A 120 -3.74 -18.26 -9.91
CA ASP A 120 -4.44 -19.38 -9.26
C ASP A 120 -5.85 -19.62 -9.87
N GLY A 121 -5.93 -19.53 -11.22
CA GLY A 121 -7.17 -19.71 -11.98
C GLY A 121 -8.11 -18.50 -12.03
N ILE A 122 -7.77 -17.40 -11.36
CA ILE A 122 -8.60 -16.19 -11.34
C ILE A 122 -8.13 -15.23 -12.43
N GLU A 123 -9.06 -14.82 -13.28
CA GLU A 123 -8.80 -13.90 -14.38
C GLU A 123 -8.32 -12.51 -13.90
N PRO A 124 -7.41 -11.85 -14.63
CA PRO A 124 -6.84 -10.55 -14.21
C PRO A 124 -7.87 -9.45 -13.94
N MET A 125 -8.98 -9.45 -14.68
CA MET A 125 -10.05 -8.45 -14.51
C MET A 125 -10.87 -8.66 -13.22
N LYS A 126 -10.75 -9.83 -12.59
CA LYS A 126 -11.39 -10.18 -11.33
C LYS A 126 -10.42 -10.08 -10.14
N LEU A 127 -9.22 -9.56 -10.38
CA LEU A 127 -8.19 -9.37 -9.37
C LEU A 127 -7.96 -7.87 -9.11
N LEU A 128 -7.77 -7.52 -7.85
CA LEU A 128 -7.11 -6.27 -7.48
C LEU A 128 -5.78 -6.55 -6.78
N GLU A 129 -4.80 -5.72 -7.04
CA GLU A 129 -3.51 -5.75 -6.34
C GLU A 129 -3.55 -4.73 -5.19
N LEU A 130 -3.36 -5.19 -3.94
CA LEU A 130 -2.99 -4.27 -2.87
C LEU A 130 -1.56 -3.77 -3.17
N ALA A 131 -1.51 -2.66 -3.89
CA ALA A 131 -0.29 -2.15 -4.49
C ALA A 131 0.56 -1.33 -3.51
N ARG A 132 -0.09 -0.64 -2.57
CA ARG A 132 0.58 0.19 -1.55
C ARG A 132 -0.21 0.15 -0.24
N LEU A 133 0.53 0.05 0.84
CA LEU A 133 0.09 0.32 2.19
C LEU A 133 1.15 1.18 2.86
N TRP A 134 0.73 2.30 3.38
CA TRP A 134 1.58 3.14 4.22
C TRP A 134 0.83 3.53 5.48
N ILE A 135 1.52 3.49 6.61
CA ILE A 135 1.04 3.92 7.92
C ILE A 135 2.09 4.83 8.51
N HIS A 136 1.66 5.90 9.11
CA HIS A 136 2.56 6.89 9.71
C HIS A 136 3.46 6.25 10.77
N PRO A 137 4.78 6.54 10.79
CA PRO A 137 5.72 5.93 11.72
C PRO A 137 5.36 6.12 13.20
N SER A 138 4.74 7.24 13.56
CA SER A 138 4.27 7.48 14.94
C SER A 138 3.29 6.41 15.43
N VAL A 139 2.51 5.84 14.51
CA VAL A 139 1.51 4.82 14.81
C VAL A 139 2.08 3.40 14.72
N GLN A 140 3.04 3.18 13.81
CA GLN A 140 3.70 1.88 13.67
C GLN A 140 4.49 1.45 14.90
N ASN A 141 5.01 2.43 15.65
CA ASN A 141 5.82 2.21 16.84
C ASN A 141 5.00 2.16 18.12
N LEU A 142 3.68 2.33 18.03
CA LEU A 142 2.81 2.21 19.19
C LEU A 142 2.73 0.77 19.66
N THR A 143 2.81 0.61 20.96
CA THR A 143 2.65 -0.68 21.64
C THR A 143 1.47 -0.61 22.60
N TYR A 144 0.91 -1.76 22.91
CA TYR A 144 -0.06 -1.93 23.97
C TYR A 144 0.34 -3.12 24.84
N GLU A 145 -0.07 -3.12 26.07
CA GLU A 145 0.12 -4.23 26.99
C GLU A 145 -1.16 -5.10 27.00
N ASP A 146 -0.96 -6.41 26.90
CA ASP A 146 -2.06 -7.36 27.05
C ASP A 146 -2.36 -7.61 28.54
N ARG A 147 -3.33 -8.50 28.83
CA ARG A 147 -3.74 -8.84 30.19
C ARG A 147 -2.63 -9.49 31.03
N ASN A 148 -1.58 -9.97 30.38
CA ASN A 148 -0.44 -10.60 31.01
C ASN A 148 0.77 -9.64 31.07
N GLU A 149 0.54 -8.33 30.93
CA GLU A 149 1.56 -7.27 30.92
C GLU A 149 2.61 -7.42 29.81
N LYS A 150 2.29 -8.21 28.77
CA LYS A 150 3.18 -8.38 27.63
C LYS A 150 2.95 -7.29 26.60
N SER A 151 4.03 -6.61 26.23
CA SER A 151 3.99 -5.55 25.22
C SER A 151 3.89 -6.12 23.81
N HIS A 152 2.94 -5.60 23.03
CA HIS A 152 2.70 -5.96 21.64
C HIS A 152 2.64 -4.71 20.77
N SER A 153 3.09 -4.82 19.52
CA SER A 153 2.90 -3.75 18.53
C SER A 153 1.41 -3.61 18.18
N LEU A 154 0.96 -2.38 18.03
CA LEU A 154 -0.42 -2.11 17.65
C LEU A 154 -0.70 -2.62 16.22
N PRO A 155 -1.67 -3.52 15.99
CA PRO A 155 -1.88 -4.19 14.71
C PRO A 155 -2.66 -3.31 13.71
N VAL A 156 -2.24 -2.05 13.51
CA VAL A 156 -2.93 -1.08 12.66
C VAL A 156 -3.05 -1.56 11.21
N ALA A 157 -1.96 -2.08 10.66
CA ALA A 157 -1.91 -2.53 9.26
C ALA A 157 -2.91 -3.66 8.98
N SER A 158 -2.91 -4.71 9.81
CA SER A 158 -3.82 -5.84 9.63
C SER A 158 -5.26 -5.48 9.94
N CYS A 159 -5.50 -4.62 10.93
CA CYS A 159 -6.83 -4.12 11.23
C CYS A 159 -7.42 -3.30 10.07
N ALA A 160 -6.65 -2.38 9.50
CA ALA A 160 -7.04 -1.57 8.34
C ALA A 160 -7.29 -2.45 7.11
N MET A 161 -6.38 -3.40 6.84
CA MET A 161 -6.53 -4.36 5.74
C MET A 161 -7.79 -5.20 5.90
N GLY A 162 -8.04 -5.76 7.07
CA GLY A 162 -9.25 -6.54 7.33
C GLY A 162 -10.54 -5.73 7.16
N LYS A 163 -10.53 -4.42 7.48
CA LYS A 163 -11.67 -3.53 7.22
C LYS A 163 -11.85 -3.26 5.72
N SER A 164 -10.79 -3.03 4.98
CA SER A 164 -10.86 -2.79 3.53
C SER A 164 -11.36 -4.03 2.78
N LEU A 165 -10.88 -5.22 3.13
CA LEU A 165 -11.31 -6.47 2.52
C LEU A 165 -12.82 -6.75 2.69
N ARG A 166 -13.44 -6.27 3.77
CA ARG A 166 -14.87 -6.44 4.01
C ARG A 166 -15.76 -5.54 3.16
N ARG A 167 -15.22 -4.44 2.63
CA ARG A 167 -16.02 -3.45 1.89
C ARG A 167 -15.63 -3.32 0.42
N ILE A 168 -14.44 -3.83 0.03
CA ILE A 168 -13.85 -3.57 -1.29
C ILE A 168 -14.74 -4.02 -2.45
N LYS A 169 -15.49 -5.13 -2.32
CA LYS A 169 -16.42 -5.57 -3.36
C LYS A 169 -17.53 -4.54 -3.59
N LYS A 170 -18.16 -4.09 -2.52
CA LYS A 170 -19.21 -3.08 -2.58
C LYS A 170 -18.67 -1.77 -3.17
N ASP A 171 -17.54 -1.28 -2.67
CA ASP A 171 -16.93 -0.05 -3.14
C ASP A 171 -16.48 -0.14 -4.61
N TRP A 172 -16.07 -1.34 -5.06
CA TRP A 172 -15.75 -1.61 -6.45
C TRP A 172 -16.99 -1.57 -7.34
N GLU A 173 -18.05 -2.27 -6.96
CA GLU A 173 -19.32 -2.30 -7.68
C GLU A 173 -19.94 -0.91 -7.79
N GLU A 174 -19.94 -0.13 -6.70
CA GLU A 174 -20.44 1.25 -6.71
C GLU A 174 -19.65 2.15 -7.67
N LYS A 175 -18.32 1.96 -7.74
CA LYS A 175 -17.46 2.80 -8.58
C LYS A 175 -17.39 2.35 -10.03
N TYR A 176 -17.50 1.05 -10.28
CA TYR A 176 -17.32 0.41 -11.58
C TYR A 176 -18.42 -0.60 -11.88
N PRO A 177 -19.69 -0.18 -11.96
CA PRO A 177 -20.85 -1.08 -12.07
C PRO A 177 -20.87 -1.92 -13.36
N THR A 178 -20.08 -1.54 -14.36
CA THR A 178 -20.00 -2.26 -15.66
C THR A 178 -18.81 -3.22 -15.72
N LEU A 179 -17.93 -3.23 -14.74
CA LEU A 179 -16.79 -4.14 -14.70
C LEU A 179 -17.13 -5.42 -13.93
N PRO A 180 -16.39 -6.53 -14.21
CA PRO A 180 -16.57 -7.76 -13.45
C PRO A 180 -16.37 -7.55 -11.94
N GLU A 181 -17.06 -8.33 -11.13
CA GLU A 181 -16.81 -8.39 -9.68
C GLU A 181 -15.37 -8.81 -9.39
N VAL A 182 -14.84 -8.30 -8.29
CA VAL A 182 -13.52 -8.69 -7.78
C VAL A 182 -13.65 -9.97 -6.96
N ASP A 183 -12.97 -11.03 -7.38
CA ASP A 183 -12.97 -12.33 -6.71
C ASP A 183 -11.84 -12.47 -5.69
N ALA A 184 -10.71 -11.80 -5.92
CA ALA A 184 -9.59 -11.90 -5.00
C ALA A 184 -8.68 -10.65 -5.00
N ILE A 185 -7.90 -10.53 -3.92
CA ILE A 185 -6.86 -9.53 -3.76
C ILE A 185 -5.51 -10.21 -3.80
N VAL A 186 -4.63 -9.77 -4.68
CA VAL A 186 -3.24 -10.19 -4.74
C VAL A 186 -2.33 -9.12 -4.15
N SER A 187 -1.24 -9.52 -3.53
CA SER A 187 -0.17 -8.62 -3.11
C SER A 187 1.19 -9.30 -3.17
N TRP A 188 2.25 -8.48 -3.08
CA TRP A 188 3.61 -8.95 -3.22
C TRP A 188 4.47 -8.39 -2.09
N SER A 189 5.11 -9.28 -1.33
CA SER A 189 6.12 -8.90 -0.35
C SER A 189 7.51 -8.95 -1.00
N ASP A 190 8.31 -7.92 -0.79
CA ASP A 190 9.73 -7.91 -1.11
C ASP A 190 10.47 -8.67 0.00
N ASP A 191 10.92 -9.88 -0.26
CA ASP A 191 11.49 -10.80 0.74
C ASP A 191 12.73 -10.26 1.44
N VAL A 192 13.42 -9.29 0.83
CA VAL A 192 14.58 -8.61 1.43
C VAL A 192 14.16 -7.61 2.51
N ARG A 193 13.01 -6.97 2.32
CA ARG A 193 12.53 -5.89 3.19
C ARG A 193 11.44 -6.31 4.15
N HIS A 194 10.59 -7.26 3.73
CA HIS A 194 9.38 -7.62 4.43
C HIS A 194 9.15 -9.13 4.42
N LYS A 195 8.90 -9.71 5.56
CA LYS A 195 8.59 -11.16 5.71
C LYS A 195 7.12 -11.51 5.39
N GLY A 196 6.33 -10.56 4.88
CA GLY A 196 4.91 -10.75 4.58
C GLY A 196 4.02 -10.92 5.82
N THR A 197 4.49 -10.56 7.00
CA THR A 197 3.77 -10.75 8.28
C THR A 197 2.36 -10.13 8.25
N ILE A 198 2.23 -8.92 7.69
CA ILE A 198 0.93 -8.24 7.60
C ILE A 198 -0.08 -9.00 6.71
N TYR A 199 0.38 -9.66 5.67
CA TYR A 199 -0.48 -10.48 4.81
C TYR A 199 -0.93 -11.73 5.54
N LYS A 200 -0.01 -12.43 6.20
CA LYS A 200 -0.31 -13.64 6.99
C LYS A 200 -1.29 -13.32 8.12
N SER A 201 -1.09 -12.22 8.85
CA SER A 201 -2.00 -11.77 9.91
C SER A 201 -3.36 -11.26 9.42
N SER A 202 -3.51 -11.07 8.10
CA SER A 202 -4.77 -10.70 7.46
C SER A 202 -5.36 -11.84 6.62
N ASN A 203 -4.95 -13.08 6.89
CA ASN A 203 -5.45 -14.31 6.27
C ASN A 203 -5.19 -14.43 4.75
N PHE A 204 -4.18 -13.74 4.24
CA PHE A 204 -3.69 -14.01 2.89
C PHE A 204 -2.90 -15.31 2.88
N LYS A 205 -3.11 -16.11 1.84
CA LYS A 205 -2.34 -17.33 1.57
C LYS A 205 -1.11 -17.01 0.73
N GLU A 206 0.03 -17.56 1.09
CA GLU A 206 1.21 -17.54 0.24
C GLU A 206 0.98 -18.51 -0.94
N THR A 207 1.05 -18.02 -2.19
CA THR A 207 0.69 -18.78 -3.38
C THR A 207 1.84 -18.91 -4.38
N GLY A 208 2.98 -18.34 -4.12
CA GLY A 208 4.15 -18.48 -4.97
C GLY A 208 5.17 -17.37 -4.81
N LYS A 209 6.23 -17.47 -5.62
CA LYS A 209 7.30 -16.47 -5.65
C LYS A 209 7.47 -15.96 -7.07
N SER A 210 7.67 -14.66 -7.23
CA SER A 210 8.17 -14.15 -8.49
C SER A 210 9.64 -14.57 -8.61
N GLY A 211 10.01 -15.26 -9.67
CA GLY A 211 11.41 -15.36 -10.02
C GLY A 211 11.89 -13.93 -10.25
N GLY A 212 12.74 -13.41 -9.37
CA GLY A 212 13.42 -12.16 -9.65
C GLY A 212 14.01 -12.32 -11.04
N ASN A 213 13.77 -11.36 -11.94
CA ASN A 213 14.24 -11.44 -13.32
C ASN A 213 15.77 -11.51 -13.33
N LEU A 214 16.31 -12.69 -13.05
CA LEU A 214 17.74 -12.99 -13.07
C LEU A 214 18.30 -12.86 -14.51
N HIS A 215 17.43 -13.06 -15.49
CA HIS A 215 17.72 -12.85 -16.89
C HIS A 215 16.93 -11.62 -17.33
N GLY A 216 17.61 -10.47 -17.33
CA GLY A 216 17.06 -9.25 -17.87
C GLY A 216 16.67 -9.40 -19.33
N THR A 217 15.53 -10.02 -19.60
CA THR A 217 14.76 -9.80 -20.81
C THR A 217 14.18 -8.38 -20.69
N GLY A 218 15.08 -7.43 -20.47
CA GLY A 218 14.73 -6.02 -20.57
C GLY A 218 14.16 -5.81 -21.96
N THR A 219 13.02 -5.13 -22.02
CA THR A 219 12.44 -4.68 -23.27
C THR A 219 13.56 -4.17 -24.16
N LYS A 220 13.74 -4.76 -25.34
CA LYS A 220 14.75 -4.30 -26.30
C LYS A 220 14.50 -2.83 -26.58
N ARG A 221 15.54 -2.04 -26.48
CA ARG A 221 15.50 -0.64 -26.91
C ARG A 221 15.36 -0.60 -28.43
N LYS A 222 14.81 0.48 -28.96
CA LYS A 222 14.73 0.71 -30.41
C LYS A 222 16.12 0.71 -31.10
N ASP A 223 17.18 0.96 -30.31
CA ASP A 223 18.59 0.93 -30.74
C ASP A 223 19.23 -0.48 -30.63
N GLY A 224 18.45 -1.52 -30.37
CA GLY A 224 18.92 -2.89 -30.21
C GLY A 224 19.54 -3.22 -28.85
N GLY A 225 19.76 -2.23 -27.99
CA GLY A 225 20.26 -2.41 -26.63
C GLY A 225 19.17 -2.90 -25.66
N HIS A 226 19.60 -3.35 -24.49
CA HIS A 226 18.70 -3.68 -23.39
C HIS A 226 18.72 -2.58 -22.32
N TYR A 227 17.57 -2.25 -21.75
CA TYR A 227 17.55 -1.39 -20.56
C TYR A 227 18.31 -2.08 -19.43
N LYS A 228 19.34 -1.42 -18.89
CA LYS A 228 19.99 -1.89 -17.67
C LYS A 228 18.96 -1.87 -16.55
N LEU A 229 18.50 -3.05 -16.13
CA LEU A 229 17.66 -3.17 -14.94
C LEU A 229 18.51 -2.75 -13.73
N ASN A 230 17.99 -1.79 -12.98
CA ASN A 230 18.62 -1.41 -11.72
C ASN A 230 18.67 -2.65 -10.82
N LYS A 231 19.85 -3.04 -10.34
CA LYS A 231 20.07 -4.23 -9.51
C LYS A 231 19.18 -4.26 -8.25
N ASP A 232 18.79 -3.07 -7.77
CA ASP A 232 17.95 -2.89 -6.58
C ASP A 232 16.50 -3.38 -6.73
N PHE A 233 16.05 -3.71 -7.95
CA PHE A 233 14.70 -4.23 -8.23
C PHE A 233 14.64 -5.74 -8.53
N ARG A 234 15.73 -6.46 -8.34
CA ARG A 234 15.83 -7.90 -8.65
C ARG A 234 15.48 -8.81 -7.48
N HIS A 235 14.79 -8.30 -6.48
CA HIS A 235 14.45 -9.10 -5.32
C HIS A 235 13.34 -10.11 -5.66
N ILE A 236 13.49 -11.32 -5.15
CA ILE A 236 12.42 -12.30 -5.11
C ILE A 236 11.30 -11.70 -4.27
N LYS A 237 10.08 -11.83 -4.78
CA LYS A 237 8.88 -11.39 -4.07
C LYS A 237 7.98 -12.58 -3.83
N THR A 238 7.53 -12.71 -2.61
CA THR A 238 6.51 -13.67 -2.25
C THR A 238 5.13 -13.14 -2.60
N ARG A 239 4.34 -13.92 -3.31
CA ARG A 239 2.97 -13.62 -3.69
C ARG A 239 2.01 -14.09 -2.61
N PHE A 240 1.09 -13.20 -2.27
CA PHE A 240 0.00 -13.45 -1.33
C PHE A 240 -1.34 -13.24 -2.02
N LEU A 241 -2.29 -14.14 -1.79
CA LEU A 241 -3.64 -14.09 -2.33
C LEU A 241 -4.67 -14.17 -1.22
N TYR A 242 -5.70 -13.35 -1.32
CA TYR A 242 -6.87 -13.38 -0.45
C TYR A 242 -8.13 -13.51 -1.31
N ASN A 243 -8.85 -14.63 -1.16
CA ASN A 243 -10.12 -14.84 -1.84
C ASN A 243 -11.22 -14.07 -1.11
N LEU A 244 -11.94 -13.22 -1.83
CA LEU A 244 -13.07 -12.50 -1.29
C LEU A 244 -14.29 -13.41 -1.20
N ILE A 245 -15.04 -13.28 -0.11
CA ILE A 245 -16.30 -13.99 0.05
C ILE A 245 -17.28 -13.47 -0.99
N PRO A 246 -18.00 -14.34 -1.72
CA PRO A 246 -19.02 -13.92 -2.67
C PRO A 246 -20.06 -12.98 -2.03
N THR A 247 -20.52 -12.01 -2.82
CA THR A 247 -21.56 -11.07 -2.37
C THR A 247 -22.82 -11.87 -2.02
N GLY A 248 -23.43 -11.61 -0.86
CA GLY A 248 -24.61 -12.35 -0.38
C GLY A 248 -24.31 -13.61 0.41
N THR A 249 -23.08 -14.04 0.54
CA THR A 249 -22.72 -15.18 1.41
C THR A 249 -22.80 -14.75 2.88
N ILE A 250 -23.60 -15.47 3.67
CA ILE A 250 -23.67 -15.26 5.13
C ILE A 250 -22.34 -15.74 5.73
N ARG A 251 -21.65 -14.85 6.44
CA ARG A 251 -20.44 -15.21 7.17
C ARG A 251 -20.81 -16.07 8.37
N THR A 252 -20.22 -17.24 8.48
CA THR A 252 -20.33 -18.07 9.67
C THR A 252 -19.44 -17.52 10.79
N LYS A 253 -19.72 -17.89 12.05
CA LYS A 253 -18.89 -17.50 13.19
C LYS A 253 -17.42 -17.89 13.02
N SER A 254 -17.12 -18.98 12.30
CA SER A 254 -15.77 -19.43 12.00
C SER A 254 -15.02 -18.47 11.07
N ASP A 255 -15.70 -17.68 10.23
CA ASP A 255 -15.09 -16.71 9.32
C ASP A 255 -14.72 -15.39 10.03
N ILE A 256 -15.16 -15.22 11.28
CA ILE A 256 -15.02 -13.98 12.04
C ILE A 256 -13.94 -14.10 13.12
N CYS A 257 -13.61 -15.33 13.52
CA CYS A 257 -12.67 -15.65 14.60
C CYS A 257 -11.41 -16.31 14.04
N THR A 258 -10.57 -15.52 13.39
CA THR A 258 -9.14 -15.85 13.22
C THR A 258 -8.34 -14.56 13.19
#